data_9d689338deb017c071707528577a1490
#
_entry.id   9d689338deb017c071707528577a1490
#
_cell.length_a   1.000
_cell.length_b   1.000
_cell.length_c   1.000
_cell.angle_alpha   90.00
_cell.angle_beta   90.00
_cell.angle_gamma   90.00
#
_symmetry.space_group_name_H-M   'P 1'
#
loop_
_entity.id
_entity.type
_entity.pdbx_description
1 polymer ?
#
loop_
_entity_poly.entity_id
_entity_poly.type
_entity_poly.pdbx_seq_one_letter_code
_entity_poly.pdbx_strand_id
1 'polypeptide(L)'
;MKSTITGWGKCAPDNIMTNDDLAVFVDTSDEWIQQRTGIQERRFCHVNNSDMATVAGHHAIACAGLTPEDIDVVILATCTPDSIVPSAAAHVQKKLGAVNAAVYDVNAACAGFVYALEQGKAFVESGLYKRALVI
;
A
#
# COMPACT_ATOMS: atom_id res chain seq x y z
N MET A 1 -13.94 14.30 16.48
CA MET A 1 -12.51 14.63 16.33
C MET A 1 -12.26 14.84 14.83
N LYS A 2 -11.28 15.61 14.42
CA LYS A 2 -10.90 15.70 13.00
C LYS A 2 -9.63 14.87 12.77
N SER A 3 -9.60 14.11 11.68
CA SER A 3 -8.42 13.37 11.26
C SER A 3 -7.49 14.24 10.42
N THR A 4 -6.20 13.91 10.40
CA THR A 4 -5.20 14.54 9.55
C THR A 4 -4.14 13.53 9.14
N ILE A 5 -3.52 13.72 7.99
CA ILE A 5 -2.37 12.92 7.57
C ILE A 5 -1.13 13.51 8.23
N THR A 6 -0.42 12.72 9.02
CA THR A 6 0.77 13.14 9.78
C THR A 6 2.08 12.63 9.19
N GLY A 7 2.02 11.61 8.33
CA GLY A 7 3.19 11.04 7.69
C GLY A 7 2.83 10.36 6.39
N TRP A 8 3.82 10.18 5.54
CA TRP A 8 3.70 9.49 4.27
C TRP A 8 4.97 8.72 3.95
N GLY A 9 4.84 7.68 3.14
CA GLY A 9 5.95 6.85 2.71
C GLY A 9 5.66 6.19 1.38
N LYS A 10 6.69 5.68 0.74
CA LYS A 10 6.58 4.93 -0.52
C LYS A 10 7.64 3.85 -0.59
N CYS A 11 7.36 2.83 -1.38
CA CYS A 11 8.32 1.86 -1.88
C CYS A 11 8.12 1.75 -3.39
N ALA A 12 9.17 2.00 -4.16
CA ALA A 12 9.18 1.81 -5.60
C ALA A 12 10.38 0.93 -5.95
N PRO A 13 10.17 -0.25 -6.55
CA PRO A 13 11.28 -1.09 -7.00
C PRO A 13 12.17 -0.37 -8.03
N ASP A 14 13.46 -0.70 -8.05
CA ASP A 14 14.42 -0.05 -8.96
C ASP A 14 14.31 -0.57 -10.40
N ASN A 15 13.83 -1.81 -10.59
CA ASN A 15 13.70 -2.39 -11.92
C ASN A 15 12.60 -1.70 -12.72
N ILE A 16 12.96 -1.24 -13.90
CA ILE A 16 12.06 -0.57 -14.85
C ILE A 16 11.78 -1.54 -16.01
N MET A 17 10.55 -1.57 -16.47
CA MET A 17 10.12 -2.22 -17.70
C MET A 17 9.41 -1.17 -18.55
N THR A 18 9.96 -0.90 -19.72
CA THR A 18 9.36 0.02 -20.71
C THR A 18 8.21 -0.67 -21.46
N ASN A 19 7.43 0.10 -22.22
CA ASN A 19 6.40 -0.47 -23.08
C ASN A 19 7.00 -1.38 -24.17
N ASP A 20 8.18 -1.04 -24.70
CA ASP A 20 8.87 -1.85 -25.69
C ASP A 20 9.35 -3.17 -25.09
N ASP A 21 9.86 -3.17 -23.85
CA ASP A 21 10.20 -4.42 -23.15
C ASP A 21 8.96 -5.31 -22.96
N LEU A 22 7.81 -4.70 -22.64
CA LEU A 22 6.54 -5.43 -22.47
C LEU A 22 6.06 -6.02 -23.80
N ALA A 23 6.23 -5.32 -24.92
CA ALA A 23 5.84 -5.76 -26.26
C ALA A 23 6.57 -7.04 -26.73
N VAL A 24 7.70 -7.40 -26.07
CA VAL A 24 8.36 -8.69 -26.30
C VAL A 24 7.52 -9.88 -25.83
N PHE A 25 6.66 -9.69 -24.81
CA PHE A 25 5.91 -10.76 -24.15
C PHE A 25 4.42 -10.78 -24.52
N VAL A 26 3.85 -9.62 -24.90
CA VAL A 26 2.43 -9.48 -25.20
C VAL A 26 2.24 -8.67 -26.49
N ASP A 27 1.16 -8.97 -27.22
CA ASP A 27 0.80 -8.27 -28.44
C ASP A 27 0.29 -6.86 -28.13
N THR A 28 1.20 -5.89 -28.13
CA THR A 28 0.95 -4.49 -27.81
C THR A 28 2.03 -3.59 -28.43
N SER A 29 1.90 -2.27 -28.26
CA SER A 29 2.93 -1.29 -28.66
C SER A 29 2.98 -0.14 -27.67
N ASP A 30 4.13 0.56 -27.64
CA ASP A 30 4.28 1.79 -26.83
C ASP A 30 3.21 2.83 -27.15
N GLU A 31 2.94 3.06 -28.45
CA GLU A 31 1.93 4.01 -28.89
C GLU A 31 0.52 3.64 -28.39
N TRP A 32 0.15 2.37 -28.48
CA TRP A 32 -1.15 1.88 -28.02
C TRP A 32 -1.34 2.08 -26.52
N ILE A 33 -0.31 1.72 -25.73
CA ILE A 33 -0.35 1.84 -24.27
C ILE A 33 -0.43 3.30 -23.86
N GLN A 34 0.41 4.17 -24.46
CA GLN A 34 0.42 5.58 -24.12
C GLN A 34 -0.91 6.29 -24.48
N GLN A 35 -1.49 6.00 -25.65
CA GLN A 35 -2.78 6.58 -26.04
C GLN A 35 -3.92 6.18 -25.09
N ARG A 36 -3.89 4.98 -24.51
CA ARG A 36 -4.95 4.47 -23.65
C ARG A 36 -4.75 4.82 -22.18
N THR A 37 -3.53 4.91 -21.71
CA THR A 37 -3.22 4.99 -20.27
C THR A 37 -2.27 6.12 -19.90
N GLY A 38 -1.49 6.63 -20.84
CA GLY A 38 -0.39 7.56 -20.58
C GLY A 38 0.85 6.89 -19.95
N ILE A 39 0.84 5.56 -19.75
CA ILE A 39 1.93 4.84 -19.10
C ILE A 39 3.08 4.67 -20.09
N GLN A 40 4.29 5.07 -19.70
CA GLN A 40 5.52 4.91 -20.47
C GLN A 40 6.36 3.74 -19.95
N GLU A 41 6.35 3.53 -18.63
CA GLU A 41 7.11 2.47 -17.95
C GLU A 41 6.37 1.99 -16.70
N ARG A 42 6.73 0.84 -16.18
CA ARG A 42 6.30 0.34 -14.87
C ARG A 42 7.48 -0.18 -14.08
N ARG A 43 7.32 -0.20 -12.78
CA ARG A 43 8.27 -0.81 -11.86
C ARG A 43 7.83 -2.25 -11.58
N PHE A 44 8.77 -3.15 -11.50
CA PHE A 44 8.49 -4.53 -11.14
C PHE A 44 9.53 -5.09 -10.18
N CYS A 45 9.13 -6.07 -9.41
CA CYS A 45 10.00 -6.82 -8.52
C CYS A 45 9.49 -8.25 -8.36
N HIS A 46 10.30 -9.07 -7.70
CA HIS A 46 9.97 -10.47 -7.35
C HIS A 46 9.81 -10.66 -5.83
N VAL A 47 9.73 -9.56 -5.08
CA VAL A 47 9.40 -9.60 -3.64
C VAL A 47 7.89 -9.57 -3.44
N ASN A 48 7.44 -9.99 -2.27
CA ASN A 48 6.04 -10.01 -1.92
C ASN A 48 5.44 -8.60 -1.80
N ASN A 49 4.13 -8.49 -1.99
CA ASN A 49 3.39 -7.25 -1.77
C ASN A 49 3.62 -6.70 -0.35
N SER A 50 3.58 -7.57 0.67
CA SER A 50 3.82 -7.18 2.05
C SER A 50 5.25 -6.66 2.31
N ASP A 51 6.26 -7.04 1.52
CA ASP A 51 7.62 -6.51 1.68
C ASP A 51 7.67 -5.03 1.27
N MET A 52 7.09 -4.71 0.12
CA MET A 52 6.99 -3.32 -0.35
C MET A 52 6.13 -2.47 0.57
N ALA A 53 4.98 -3.00 0.99
CA ALA A 53 4.08 -2.33 1.93
C ALA A 53 4.77 -2.03 3.27
N THR A 54 5.59 -2.96 3.76
CA THR A 54 6.37 -2.76 4.99
C THR A 54 7.36 -1.60 4.86
N VAL A 55 8.09 -1.51 3.76
CA VAL A 55 9.03 -0.39 3.52
C VAL A 55 8.29 0.94 3.46
N ALA A 56 7.18 1.00 2.73
CA ALA A 56 6.35 2.20 2.65
C ALA A 56 5.79 2.59 4.03
N GLY A 57 5.33 1.60 4.81
CA GLY A 57 4.83 1.77 6.17
C GLY A 57 5.89 2.31 7.14
N HIS A 58 7.11 1.76 7.11
CA HIS A 58 8.21 2.28 7.92
C HIS A 58 8.51 3.75 7.62
N HIS A 59 8.54 4.11 6.34
CA HIS A 59 8.76 5.51 5.95
C HIS A 59 7.64 6.43 6.44
N ALA A 60 6.38 6.00 6.34
CA ALA A 60 5.23 6.78 6.81
C ALA A 60 5.25 6.99 8.33
N ILE A 61 5.53 5.93 9.10
CA ILE A 61 5.63 5.95 10.56
C ILE A 61 6.78 6.87 10.99
N ALA A 62 7.96 6.72 10.39
CA ALA A 62 9.12 7.57 10.69
C ALA A 62 8.86 9.04 10.34
N CYS A 63 8.22 9.31 9.18
CA CYS A 63 7.82 10.65 8.77
C CYS A 63 6.87 11.31 9.77
N ALA A 64 5.98 10.53 10.39
CA ALA A 64 5.07 11.01 11.43
C ALA A 64 5.73 11.19 12.80
N GLY A 65 7.02 10.82 12.97
CA GLY A 65 7.71 10.82 14.26
C GLY A 65 7.16 9.81 15.26
N LEU A 66 6.61 8.69 14.75
CA LEU A 66 5.98 7.62 15.52
C LEU A 66 6.85 6.36 15.52
N THR A 67 6.47 5.39 16.36
CA THR A 67 6.98 4.04 16.35
C THR A 67 5.90 3.05 15.88
N PRO A 68 6.24 1.85 15.44
CA PRO A 68 5.23 0.86 15.01
C PRO A 68 4.21 0.51 16.11
N GLU A 69 4.61 0.52 17.37
CA GLU A 69 3.76 0.23 18.53
C GLU A 69 2.68 1.30 18.76
N ASP A 70 2.87 2.49 18.18
CA ASP A 70 1.90 3.57 18.23
C ASP A 70 0.70 3.38 17.29
N ILE A 71 0.77 2.43 16.35
CA ILE A 71 -0.27 2.20 15.36
C ILE A 71 -1.37 1.32 15.94
N ASP A 72 -2.62 1.76 15.82
CA ASP A 72 -3.80 1.04 16.32
C ASP A 72 -4.46 0.16 15.24
N VAL A 73 -4.30 0.53 13.95
CA VAL A 73 -4.84 -0.25 12.83
C VAL A 73 -3.96 -0.11 11.59
N VAL A 74 -3.73 -1.22 10.89
CA VAL A 74 -3.10 -1.26 9.55
C VAL A 74 -4.16 -1.70 8.54
N ILE A 75 -4.41 -0.87 7.55
CA ILE A 75 -5.35 -1.13 6.45
C ILE A 75 -4.53 -1.20 5.16
N LEU A 76 -4.43 -2.40 4.58
CA LEU A 76 -3.70 -2.61 3.33
C LEU A 76 -4.66 -2.73 2.16
N ALA A 77 -4.58 -1.80 1.20
CA ALA A 77 -5.36 -1.83 -0.02
C ALA A 77 -4.63 -2.61 -1.11
N THR A 78 -5.06 -3.83 -1.36
CA THR A 78 -4.47 -4.69 -2.39
C THR A 78 -5.49 -5.65 -2.99
N CYS A 79 -5.37 -5.94 -4.29
CA CYS A 79 -6.06 -7.04 -4.96
C CYS A 79 -5.11 -8.23 -5.26
N THR A 80 -3.84 -8.09 -4.91
CA THR A 80 -2.79 -9.12 -5.09
C THR A 80 -2.07 -9.39 -3.76
N PRO A 81 -2.80 -9.86 -2.73
CA PRO A 81 -2.18 -10.15 -1.44
C PRO A 81 -1.20 -11.33 -1.55
N ASP A 82 -0.24 -11.42 -0.63
CA ASP A 82 0.70 -12.55 -0.55
C ASP A 82 -0.03 -13.88 -0.35
N SER A 83 -1.10 -13.84 0.44
CA SER A 83 -1.98 -14.97 0.74
C SER A 83 -3.38 -14.45 1.10
N ILE A 84 -4.39 -15.30 0.95
CA ILE A 84 -5.77 -14.97 1.37
C ILE A 84 -5.87 -15.03 2.89
N VAL A 85 -5.23 -16.02 3.51
CA VAL A 85 -5.20 -16.24 4.97
C VAL A 85 -3.80 -16.72 5.36
N PRO A 86 -3.10 -16.02 6.28
CA PRO A 86 -3.47 -14.73 6.86
C PRO A 86 -3.51 -13.60 5.81
N SER A 87 -4.16 -12.48 6.13
CA SER A 87 -4.19 -11.30 5.26
C SER A 87 -2.77 -10.76 5.02
N ALA A 88 -2.53 -10.08 3.89
CA ALA A 88 -1.23 -9.45 3.64
C ALA A 88 -0.92 -8.36 4.68
N ALA A 89 -1.93 -7.66 5.19
CA ALA A 89 -1.78 -6.73 6.31
C ALA A 89 -1.22 -7.39 7.58
N ALA A 90 -1.53 -8.67 7.85
CA ALA A 90 -0.95 -9.40 8.98
C ALA A 90 0.55 -9.66 8.79
N HIS A 91 0.99 -9.92 7.56
CA HIS A 91 2.41 -10.01 7.25
C HIS A 91 3.11 -8.65 7.44
N VAL A 92 2.49 -7.56 7.00
CA VAL A 92 2.98 -6.19 7.20
C VAL A 92 3.10 -5.87 8.68
N GLN A 93 2.04 -6.13 9.47
CA GLN A 93 2.03 -5.93 10.92
C GLN A 93 3.23 -6.60 11.59
N LYS A 94 3.43 -7.88 11.28
CA LYS A 94 4.56 -8.67 11.82
C LYS A 94 5.92 -8.08 11.45
N LYS A 95 6.09 -7.70 10.17
CA LYS A 95 7.35 -7.17 9.66
C LYS A 95 7.66 -5.77 10.19
N LEU A 96 6.63 -4.93 10.39
CA LEU A 96 6.75 -3.61 11.00
C LEU A 96 6.99 -3.69 12.52
N GLY A 97 6.52 -4.72 13.19
CA GLY A 97 6.46 -4.77 14.64
C GLY A 97 5.28 -3.99 15.24
N ALA A 98 4.23 -3.73 14.47
CA ALA A 98 3.02 -3.00 14.91
C ALA A 98 2.11 -3.90 15.75
N VAL A 99 2.64 -4.40 16.86
CA VAL A 99 2.04 -5.47 17.70
C VAL A 99 0.68 -5.11 18.28
N ASN A 100 0.37 -3.82 18.41
CA ASN A 100 -0.89 -3.34 18.98
C ASN A 100 -1.98 -3.15 17.92
N ALA A 101 -1.65 -3.21 16.63
CA ALA A 101 -2.56 -2.85 15.56
C ALA A 101 -3.56 -3.97 15.23
N ALA A 102 -4.83 -3.62 15.04
CA ALA A 102 -5.75 -4.44 14.26
C ALA A 102 -5.32 -4.40 12.79
N VAL A 103 -5.57 -5.48 12.02
CA VAL A 103 -5.09 -5.56 10.64
C VAL A 103 -6.09 -6.22 9.71
N TYR A 104 -6.22 -5.71 8.51
CA TYR A 104 -7.01 -6.33 7.44
C TYR A 104 -6.68 -5.75 6.07
N ASP A 105 -7.02 -6.49 5.03
CA ASP A 105 -6.89 -6.08 3.64
C ASP A 105 -8.22 -5.49 3.12
N VAL A 106 -8.12 -4.50 2.23
CA VAL A 106 -9.24 -3.96 1.46
C VAL A 106 -9.01 -4.29 -0.01
N ASN A 107 -9.93 -5.05 -0.60
CA ASN A 107 -9.90 -5.34 -2.02
C ASN A 107 -11.02 -4.58 -2.74
N ALA A 108 -10.65 -3.46 -3.37
CA ALA A 108 -11.52 -2.65 -4.20
C ALA A 108 -10.77 -2.12 -5.44
N ALA A 109 -9.85 -2.92 -5.96
CA ALA A 109 -9.03 -2.60 -7.12
C ALA A 109 -8.49 -1.15 -7.08
N CYS A 110 -8.65 -0.38 -8.15
CA CYS A 110 -8.12 0.99 -8.26
C CYS A 110 -8.68 1.97 -7.22
N ALA A 111 -9.85 1.70 -6.63
CA ALA A 111 -10.47 2.52 -5.58
C ALA A 111 -10.02 2.13 -4.17
N GLY A 112 -9.29 1.01 -4.01
CA GLY A 112 -8.97 0.41 -2.71
C GLY A 112 -8.30 1.37 -1.75
N PHE A 113 -7.27 2.09 -2.20
CA PHE A 113 -6.54 3.04 -1.34
C PHE A 113 -7.43 4.19 -0.85
N VAL A 114 -8.30 4.73 -1.71
CA VAL A 114 -9.22 5.81 -1.32
C VAL A 114 -10.23 5.31 -0.28
N TYR A 115 -10.77 4.11 -0.47
CA TYR A 115 -11.69 3.49 0.50
C TYR A 115 -10.99 3.16 1.83
N ALA A 116 -9.76 2.71 1.78
CA ALA A 116 -8.95 2.47 2.98
C ALA A 116 -8.67 3.78 3.75
N LEU A 117 -8.38 4.87 3.05
CA LEU A 117 -8.23 6.21 3.65
C LEU A 117 -9.53 6.67 4.32
N GLU A 118 -10.69 6.47 3.66
CA GLU A 118 -11.98 6.83 4.23
C GLU A 118 -12.30 6.02 5.49
N GLN A 119 -11.98 4.72 5.50
CA GLN A 119 -12.12 3.88 6.68
C GLN A 119 -11.19 4.34 7.81
N GLY A 120 -9.91 4.58 7.52
CA GLY A 120 -8.96 5.12 8.50
C GLY A 120 -9.42 6.44 9.09
N LYS A 121 -9.95 7.36 8.25
CA LYS A 121 -10.57 8.61 8.69
C LYS A 121 -11.75 8.33 9.63
N ALA A 122 -12.66 7.45 9.25
CA ALA A 122 -13.84 7.13 10.05
C ALA A 122 -13.47 6.55 11.42
N PHE A 123 -12.47 5.68 11.49
CA PHE A 123 -11.96 5.12 12.74
C PHE A 123 -11.37 6.19 13.68
N VAL A 124 -10.59 7.11 13.12
CA VAL A 124 -9.98 8.18 13.92
C VAL A 124 -11.05 9.19 14.38
N GLU A 125 -11.96 9.58 13.50
CA GLU A 125 -12.99 10.58 13.82
C GLU A 125 -14.05 10.04 14.79
N SER A 126 -14.36 8.75 14.75
CA SER A 126 -15.23 8.08 15.72
C SER A 126 -14.57 7.87 17.09
N GLY A 127 -13.26 8.00 17.17
CA GLY A 127 -12.48 7.75 18.39
C GLY A 127 -12.23 6.26 18.68
N LEU A 128 -12.56 5.36 17.74
CA LEU A 128 -12.26 3.92 17.87
C LEU A 128 -10.75 3.66 17.89
N TYR A 129 -10.02 4.32 17.01
CA TYR A 129 -8.56 4.29 16.94
C TYR A 129 -8.00 5.72 16.91
N LYS A 130 -6.79 5.89 17.38
CA LYS A 130 -6.08 7.19 17.35
C LYS A 130 -5.22 7.33 16.12
N ARG A 131 -4.62 6.23 15.66
CA ARG A 131 -3.64 6.22 14.57
C ARG A 131 -3.88 5.04 13.62
N ALA A 132 -4.17 5.36 12.38
CA ALA A 132 -4.36 4.40 11.31
C ALA A 132 -3.19 4.50 10.31
N LEU A 133 -2.56 3.38 10.01
CA LEU A 133 -1.63 3.23 8.90
C LEU A 133 -2.40 2.68 7.71
N VAL A 134 -2.48 3.46 6.63
CA VAL A 134 -3.15 3.08 5.38
C VAL A 134 -2.08 2.90 4.29
N ILE A 135 -2.06 1.75 3.65
CA ILE A 135 -1.07 1.37 2.63
C ILE A 135 -1.79 0.86 1.38
#